data_cb8272f69f8f80a284b090af275492e4
#
_entry.id   cb8272f69f8f80a284b090af275492e4
#
_cell.length_a   1.000
_cell.length_b   1.000
_cell.length_c   1.000
_cell.angle_alpha   90.00
_cell.angle_beta   90.00
_cell.angle_gamma   90.00
#
_symmetry.space_group_name_H-M   'P 1'
#
loop_
_entity.id
_entity.type
_entity.pdbx_description
1 polymer ?
#
loop_
_entity_poly.entity_id
_entity_poly.type
_entity_poly.pdbx_seq_one_letter_code
_entity_poly.pdbx_strand_id
1 'polypeptide(L)'
;AFIGEEPLIAGDDAKEVHWFNLERHGQHITLSHEDVEITLDLKTAASLGKDTLAFDHSEIIIKAFNRVVDKMEHEPQVLQVLGKDFTITEARKVFAKFLGVDYRSIDHSNFKKAMTQYFEELGERPVGIGRPSKIYQLKTTTGF
;
A
#
# COMPACT_ATOMS: atom_id res chain seq x y z
N ALA A 1 -7.70 -0.51 5.82
CA ALA A 1 -7.72 -1.11 4.52
C ALA A 1 -6.70 -2.21 4.41
N PHE A 2 -7.06 -3.18 3.72
CA PHE A 2 -6.25 -4.35 3.52
C PHE A 2 -5.18 -4.08 2.48
N ILE A 3 -3.94 -4.23 2.85
CA ILE A 3 -2.85 -4.08 1.92
C ILE A 3 -2.21 -5.42 1.76
N GLY A 4 -2.46 -6.11 0.91
CA GLY A 4 -1.81 -7.08 0.75
C GLY A 4 -1.91 -8.30 0.82
N GLU A 5 -1.54 -8.59 0.04
CA GLU A 5 -1.36 -9.88 -0.31
C GLU A 5 0.03 -10.37 0.01
N GLU A 6 0.81 -9.61 0.70
CA GLU A 6 2.14 -10.04 1.08
C GLU A 6 2.18 -10.45 2.53
N PRO A 7 2.68 -11.63 2.83
CA PRO A 7 2.85 -12.03 4.20
C PRO A 7 3.91 -11.16 4.85
N LEU A 8 3.59 -10.63 6.01
CA LEU A 8 4.53 -9.78 6.72
C LEU A 8 5.62 -10.57 7.38
N ILE A 9 5.34 -11.77 7.74
CA ILE A 9 6.31 -12.60 8.42
C ILE A 9 6.34 -13.93 7.72
N ALA A 10 7.32 -14.10 6.90
CA ALA A 10 7.61 -15.37 6.28
C ALA A 10 9.00 -15.77 6.75
N GLY A 11 9.07 -16.45 7.83
CA GLY A 11 10.31 -17.08 8.22
C GLY A 11 10.40 -18.42 7.53
N ASP A 12 11.58 -19.01 7.56
CA ASP A 12 11.79 -20.32 6.95
C ASP A 12 10.90 -21.38 7.57
N ASP A 13 10.46 -21.17 8.79
CA ASP A 13 9.60 -22.09 9.50
C ASP A 13 8.16 -21.62 9.56
N ALA A 14 7.79 -20.63 8.75
CA ALA A 14 6.45 -20.11 8.77
C ALA A 14 5.48 -21.15 8.26
N LYS A 15 4.67 -21.68 9.14
CA LYS A 15 3.64 -22.64 8.81
C LYS A 15 2.36 -21.95 8.41
N GLU A 16 2.26 -20.66 8.69
CA GLU A 16 1.09 -19.86 8.41
C GLU A 16 1.49 -18.53 7.80
N VAL A 17 0.67 -18.09 6.87
CA VAL A 17 0.82 -16.79 6.25
C VAL A 17 -0.43 -15.99 6.58
N HIS A 18 -0.25 -14.81 7.13
CA HIS A 18 -1.34 -13.95 7.52
C HIS A 18 -1.32 -12.64 6.76
N TRP A 19 -2.50 -12.17 6.42
CA TRP A 19 -2.68 -10.87 5.79
C TRP A 19 -2.97 -9.85 6.88
N PHE A 20 -2.25 -8.76 6.88
CA PHE A 20 -2.45 -7.69 7.85
C PHE A 20 -3.04 -6.46 7.20
N ASN A 21 -3.87 -5.76 7.95
CA ASN A 21 -4.28 -4.42 7.57
C ASN A 21 -3.18 -3.46 7.97
N LEU A 22 -2.94 -2.49 7.12
CA LEU A 22 -1.92 -1.47 7.38
C LEU A 22 -2.58 -0.10 7.47
N GLU A 23 -2.24 0.64 8.51
CA GLU A 23 -2.63 2.04 8.62
C GLU A 23 -1.43 2.86 9.04
N ARG A 24 -1.31 4.04 8.47
CA ARG A 24 -0.25 4.96 8.84
C ARG A 24 -0.83 6.19 9.51
N HIS A 25 -0.27 6.56 10.64
CA HIS A 25 -0.62 7.77 11.36
C HIS A 25 0.66 8.54 11.64
N GLY A 26 0.98 9.51 10.78
CA GLY A 26 2.21 10.28 10.91
C GLY A 26 3.44 9.40 10.79
N GLN A 27 4.19 9.29 11.86
CA GLN A 27 5.41 8.48 11.91
C GLN A 27 5.19 7.10 12.49
N HIS A 28 3.93 6.69 12.63
CA HIS A 28 3.60 5.36 13.15
C HIS A 28 2.85 4.57 12.10
N ILE A 29 3.13 3.28 12.01
CA ILE A 29 2.30 2.37 11.23
C ILE A 29 1.73 1.31 12.15
N THR A 30 0.49 0.94 11.91
CA THR A 30 -0.19 -0.11 12.66
C THR A 30 -0.54 -1.24 11.73
N LEU A 31 -0.15 -2.44 12.12
CA LEU A 31 -0.44 -3.66 11.39
C LEU A 31 -1.38 -4.49 12.25
N SER A 32 -2.52 -4.84 11.72
CA SER A 32 -3.51 -5.58 12.50
C SER A 32 -4.07 -6.77 11.74
N HIS A 33 -4.32 -7.84 12.49
CA HIS A 33 -4.92 -9.06 11.98
C HIS A 33 -5.60 -9.75 13.16
N GLU A 34 -6.92 -9.88 13.10
CA GLU A 34 -7.71 -10.45 14.20
C GLU A 34 -7.38 -9.75 15.52
N ASP A 35 -6.88 -10.48 16.50
CA ASP A 35 -6.55 -9.92 17.82
C ASP A 35 -5.15 -9.33 17.90
N VAL A 36 -4.35 -9.50 16.86
CA VAL A 36 -2.98 -9.00 16.84
C VAL A 36 -2.94 -7.57 16.33
N GLU A 37 -2.28 -6.69 17.06
CA GLU A 37 -2.10 -5.31 16.65
C GLU A 37 -0.70 -4.86 16.99
N ILE A 38 0.07 -4.53 15.97
CA ILE A 38 1.46 -4.10 16.12
C ILE A 38 1.58 -2.68 15.60
N THR A 39 2.08 -1.78 16.43
CA THR A 39 2.34 -0.40 16.03
C THR A 39 3.83 -0.15 16.10
N LEU A 40 4.39 0.36 15.01
CA LEU A 40 5.82 0.61 14.91
C LEU A 40 6.10 2.08 14.65
N ASP A 41 7.14 2.59 15.26
CA ASP A 41 7.64 3.93 15.00
C ASP A 41 8.56 3.87 13.78
N LEU A 42 8.28 4.71 12.78
CA LEU A 42 9.03 4.69 11.52
C LEU A 42 10.48 5.14 11.64
N LYS A 43 10.80 5.92 12.69
CA LYS A 43 12.16 6.39 12.90
C LYS A 43 12.98 5.43 13.73
N THR A 44 12.40 4.91 14.79
CA THR A 44 13.15 4.13 15.78
C THR A 44 12.93 2.64 15.68
N ALA A 45 11.90 2.23 14.90
CA ALA A 45 11.47 0.83 14.79
C ALA A 45 10.96 0.26 16.11
N ALA A 46 10.64 1.12 17.08
CA ALA A 46 10.12 0.67 18.36
C ALA A 46 8.69 0.16 18.22
N SER A 47 8.38 -0.90 18.95
CA SER A 47 7.01 -1.40 19.05
C SER A 47 6.27 -0.64 20.12
N LEU A 48 5.18 0.03 19.75
CA LEU A 48 4.45 0.93 20.63
C LEU A 48 3.05 0.44 21.00
N GLY A 49 2.57 -0.57 20.32
CA GLY A 49 1.19 -1.00 20.48
C GLY A 49 1.00 -2.12 21.48
N LYS A 50 -0.17 -2.74 21.38
CA LYS A 50 -0.59 -3.82 22.22
C LYS A 50 0.34 -5.04 22.11
N ASP A 51 0.73 -5.38 20.90
CA ASP A 51 1.63 -6.49 20.63
C ASP A 51 2.99 -5.97 20.17
N THR A 52 4.01 -6.74 20.40
CA THR A 52 5.37 -6.33 20.08
C THR A 52 6.06 -7.31 19.15
N LEU A 53 7.04 -6.80 18.43
CA LEU A 53 7.92 -7.62 17.59
C LEU A 53 9.33 -7.49 18.11
N ALA A 54 10.15 -8.50 17.83
CA ALA A 54 11.57 -8.39 18.06
C ALA A 54 12.12 -7.20 17.26
N PHE A 55 13.09 -6.50 17.80
CA PHE A 55 13.60 -5.27 17.20
C PHE A 55 14.09 -5.47 15.78
N ASP A 56 14.79 -6.54 15.50
CA ASP A 56 15.29 -6.82 14.16
C ASP A 56 14.16 -7.05 13.15
N HIS A 57 13.08 -7.70 13.58
CA HIS A 57 11.90 -7.86 12.72
C HIS A 57 11.23 -6.52 12.45
N SER A 58 11.13 -5.67 13.46
CA SER A 58 10.58 -4.34 13.29
C SER A 58 11.41 -3.52 12.32
N GLU A 59 12.73 -3.61 12.40
CA GLU A 59 13.61 -2.90 11.45
C GLU A 59 13.41 -3.37 10.02
N ILE A 60 13.25 -4.67 9.82
CA ILE A 60 13.03 -5.22 8.48
C ILE A 60 11.73 -4.69 7.90
N ILE A 61 10.67 -4.68 8.69
CA ILE A 61 9.36 -4.19 8.25
C ILE A 61 9.44 -2.70 7.90
N ILE A 62 10.09 -1.90 8.76
CA ILE A 62 10.23 -0.48 8.52
C ILE A 62 11.03 -0.20 7.26
N LYS A 63 12.11 -0.92 7.03
CA LYS A 63 12.90 -0.78 5.81
C LYS A 63 12.09 -1.13 4.57
N ALA A 64 11.31 -2.21 4.64
CA ALA A 64 10.47 -2.61 3.53
C ALA A 64 9.39 -1.55 3.24
N PHE A 65 8.76 -1.03 4.28
CA PHE A 65 7.76 0.01 4.17
C PHE A 65 8.35 1.27 3.52
N ASN A 66 9.47 1.73 4.03
CA ASN A 66 10.12 2.93 3.50
C ASN A 66 10.54 2.74 2.04
N ARG A 67 10.99 1.55 1.69
CA ARG A 67 11.36 1.26 0.30
C ARG A 67 10.16 1.38 -0.62
N VAL A 68 9.00 0.89 -0.20
CA VAL A 68 7.77 1.03 -0.98
C VAL A 68 7.44 2.51 -1.16
N VAL A 69 7.48 3.29 -0.08
CA VAL A 69 7.17 4.71 -0.13
C VAL A 69 8.14 5.44 -1.06
N ASP A 70 9.42 5.16 -0.96
CA ASP A 70 10.44 5.84 -1.76
C ASP A 70 10.31 5.55 -3.25
N LYS A 71 9.82 4.38 -3.61
CA LYS A 71 9.75 3.95 -5.00
C LYS A 71 8.39 4.12 -5.66
N MET A 72 7.34 4.36 -4.89
CA MET A 72 5.99 4.29 -5.44
C MET A 72 5.70 5.27 -6.56
N GLU A 73 6.42 6.38 -6.65
CA GLU A 73 6.25 7.33 -7.75
C GLU A 73 6.90 6.88 -9.04
N HIS A 74 7.87 5.99 -8.96
CA HIS A 74 8.62 5.50 -10.11
C HIS A 74 8.33 4.04 -10.43
N GLU A 75 7.97 3.29 -9.41
CA GLU A 75 7.65 1.87 -9.54
C GLU A 75 6.39 1.59 -8.73
N PRO A 76 5.22 1.91 -9.26
CA PRO A 76 3.98 1.82 -8.50
C PRO A 76 3.47 0.38 -8.36
N GLN A 77 4.36 -0.56 -8.10
CA GLN A 77 4.00 -1.97 -7.93
C GLN A 77 3.08 -2.21 -6.75
N VAL A 78 3.08 -1.31 -5.79
CA VAL A 78 2.18 -1.38 -4.65
C VAL A 78 0.71 -1.41 -5.09
N LEU A 79 0.41 -0.88 -6.27
CA LEU A 79 -0.96 -0.87 -6.79
C LEU A 79 -1.47 -2.26 -7.17
N GLN A 80 -0.60 -3.26 -7.20
CA GLN A 80 -1.02 -4.64 -7.42
C GLN A 80 -1.99 -5.12 -6.34
N VAL A 81 -1.99 -4.48 -5.17
CA VAL A 81 -2.94 -4.81 -4.10
C VAL A 81 -4.38 -4.55 -4.51
N LEU A 82 -4.60 -3.73 -5.52
CA LEU A 82 -5.94 -3.45 -6.03
C LEU A 82 -6.45 -4.49 -7.02
N GLY A 83 -5.61 -5.48 -7.34
CA GLY A 83 -5.98 -6.55 -8.26
C GLY A 83 -5.70 -6.17 -9.71
N LYS A 84 -6.52 -6.69 -10.62
CA LYS A 84 -6.25 -6.56 -12.05
C LYS A 84 -6.57 -5.18 -12.62
N ASP A 85 -7.50 -4.48 -12.01
CA ASP A 85 -7.88 -3.16 -12.50
C ASP A 85 -8.21 -2.23 -11.34
N PHE A 86 -8.13 -0.93 -11.60
CA PHE A 86 -8.40 0.08 -10.59
C PHE A 86 -8.74 1.41 -11.27
N THR A 87 -9.40 2.28 -10.52
CA THR A 87 -9.64 3.66 -10.95
C THR A 87 -8.50 4.54 -10.43
N ILE A 88 -8.41 5.76 -10.99
CA ILE A 88 -7.42 6.72 -10.49
C ILE A 88 -7.67 7.04 -9.02
N THR A 89 -8.93 7.15 -8.62
CA THR A 89 -9.26 7.41 -7.21
C THR A 89 -8.78 6.28 -6.31
N GLU A 90 -8.98 5.04 -6.73
CA GLU A 90 -8.50 3.89 -5.95
C GLU A 90 -6.98 3.90 -5.81
N ALA A 91 -6.27 4.23 -6.89
CA ALA A 91 -4.82 4.33 -6.86
C ALA A 91 -4.35 5.44 -5.92
N ARG A 92 -5.03 6.60 -5.95
CA ARG A 92 -4.73 7.71 -5.03
C ARG A 92 -4.91 7.29 -3.57
N LYS A 93 -5.95 6.52 -3.29
CA LYS A 93 -6.22 6.05 -1.92
C LYS A 93 -5.10 5.15 -1.41
N VAL A 94 -4.57 4.27 -2.26
CA VAL A 94 -3.45 3.42 -1.88
C VAL A 94 -2.21 4.26 -1.61
N PHE A 95 -1.89 5.20 -2.49
CA PHE A 95 -0.74 6.09 -2.29
C PHE A 95 -0.89 6.88 -0.98
N ALA A 96 -2.06 7.46 -0.75
CA ALA A 96 -2.32 8.24 0.45
C ALA A 96 -2.10 7.41 1.71
N LYS A 97 -2.47 6.16 1.67
CA LYS A 97 -2.32 5.27 2.81
C LYS A 97 -0.86 5.08 3.19
N PHE A 98 0.00 4.86 2.21
CA PHE A 98 1.43 4.73 2.46
C PHE A 98 2.08 6.06 2.85
N LEU A 99 1.59 7.16 2.29
CA LEU A 99 2.12 8.49 2.59
C LEU A 99 1.59 9.04 3.92
N GLY A 100 0.54 8.46 4.46
CA GLY A 100 -0.04 8.91 5.71
C GLY A 100 -0.81 10.21 5.58
N VAL A 101 -1.45 10.43 4.43
CA VAL A 101 -2.23 11.64 4.16
C VAL A 101 -3.63 11.27 3.69
N ASP A 102 -4.52 12.25 3.67
CA ASP A 102 -5.85 12.06 3.10
C ASP A 102 -5.71 12.00 1.57
N TYR A 103 -6.37 11.05 0.93
CA TYR A 103 -6.25 10.91 -0.52
C TYR A 103 -6.73 12.16 -1.26
N ARG A 104 -7.62 12.92 -0.65
CA ARG A 104 -8.11 14.17 -1.24
C ARG A 104 -7.04 15.24 -1.32
N SER A 105 -5.98 15.12 -0.53
CA SER A 105 -4.85 16.04 -0.60
C SER A 105 -3.96 15.77 -1.81
N ILE A 106 -4.12 14.62 -2.44
CA ILE A 106 -3.39 14.29 -3.66
C ILE A 106 -4.22 14.79 -4.84
N ASP A 107 -3.74 15.79 -5.56
CA ASP A 107 -4.45 16.36 -6.68
C ASP A 107 -4.70 15.30 -7.76
N HIS A 108 -5.95 15.14 -8.16
CA HIS A 108 -6.34 14.11 -9.12
C HIS A 108 -5.65 14.29 -10.47
N SER A 109 -5.65 15.51 -10.99
CA SER A 109 -5.08 15.77 -12.31
C SER A 109 -3.57 15.57 -12.33
N ASN A 110 -2.87 16.05 -11.30
CA ASN A 110 -1.43 15.90 -11.22
C ASN A 110 -1.02 14.44 -11.04
N PHE A 111 -1.77 13.73 -10.19
CA PHE A 111 -1.52 12.31 -9.98
C PHE A 111 -1.70 11.53 -11.28
N LYS A 112 -2.80 11.81 -11.97
CA LYS A 112 -3.09 11.16 -13.25
C LYS A 112 -1.99 11.42 -14.25
N LYS A 113 -1.55 12.67 -14.40
CA LYS A 113 -0.46 13.01 -15.32
C LYS A 113 0.83 12.27 -15.00
N ALA A 114 1.17 12.19 -13.73
CA ALA A 114 2.41 11.56 -13.32
C ALA A 114 2.39 10.05 -13.49
N MET A 115 1.24 9.44 -13.29
CA MET A 115 1.13 7.99 -13.18
C MET A 115 0.65 7.27 -14.42
N THR A 116 0.00 7.96 -15.38
CA THR A 116 -0.55 7.29 -16.57
C THR A 116 0.51 6.62 -17.42
N GLN A 117 1.76 7.05 -17.33
CA GLN A 117 2.86 6.39 -18.04
C GLN A 117 3.03 4.93 -17.59
N TYR A 118 2.58 4.61 -16.38
CA TYR A 118 2.69 3.27 -15.81
C TYR A 118 1.40 2.47 -15.96
N PHE A 119 0.35 3.09 -16.46
CA PHE A 119 -0.98 2.50 -16.53
C PHE A 119 -1.43 2.25 -17.97
N GLU A 120 -2.21 1.19 -18.14
CA GLU A 120 -2.88 0.89 -19.38
C GLU A 120 -4.38 1.05 -19.15
N GLU A 121 -5.05 1.86 -19.96
CA GLU A 121 -6.48 2.05 -19.83
C GLU A 121 -7.23 0.84 -20.38
N LEU A 122 -8.15 0.30 -19.60
CA LEU A 122 -8.90 -0.90 -19.97
C LEU A 122 -10.33 -0.61 -20.42
N GLY A 123 -10.90 0.48 -19.95
CA GLY A 123 -12.30 0.77 -20.24
C GLY A 123 -12.92 1.59 -19.12
N GLU A 124 -14.18 1.33 -18.84
CA GLU A 124 -14.91 2.06 -17.82
C GLU A 124 -15.68 1.11 -16.93
N ARG A 125 -15.91 1.53 -15.70
CA ARG A 125 -16.66 0.76 -14.71
C ARG A 125 -17.56 1.71 -13.92
N PRO A 126 -18.84 1.36 -13.72
CA PRO A 126 -19.70 2.19 -12.87
C PRO A 126 -19.19 2.19 -11.43
N VAL A 127 -19.11 3.38 -10.83
CA VAL A 127 -18.75 3.53 -9.44
C VAL A 127 -19.78 4.42 -8.77
N GLY A 128 -20.92 3.85 -8.49
CA GLY A 128 -22.00 4.60 -7.89
C GLY A 128 -22.84 5.33 -8.92
N ILE A 129 -23.49 6.41 -8.50
CA ILE A 129 -24.36 7.21 -9.33
C ILE A 129 -23.53 8.18 -10.15
N GLY A 130 -23.78 8.26 -11.45
CA GLY A 130 -23.11 9.21 -12.30
C GLY A 130 -22.32 8.54 -13.41
N ARG A 131 -21.34 9.29 -13.91
CA ARG A 131 -20.54 8.84 -15.04
C ARG A 131 -19.64 7.66 -14.63
N PRO A 132 -19.57 6.60 -15.46
CA PRO A 132 -18.61 5.53 -15.20
C PRO A 132 -17.18 6.07 -15.13
N SER A 133 -16.37 5.48 -14.29
CA SER A 133 -14.98 5.86 -14.16
C SER A 133 -14.11 4.97 -15.04
N LYS A 134 -13.07 5.56 -15.59
CA LYS A 134 -12.10 4.79 -16.37
C LYS A 134 -11.34 3.86 -15.45
N ILE A 135 -11.07 2.68 -15.94
CA ILE A 135 -10.27 1.69 -15.20
C ILE A 135 -8.96 1.44 -15.94
N TYR A 136 -7.97 1.11 -15.16
CA TYR A 136 -6.60 0.93 -15.62
C TYR A 136 -5.99 -0.32 -15.00
N GLN A 137 -4.89 -0.77 -15.59
CA GLN A 137 -4.04 -1.78 -14.97
C GLN A 137 -2.60 -1.30 -15.09
N LEU A 138 -1.74 -1.85 -14.26
CA LEU A 138 -0.32 -1.57 -14.37
C LEU A 138 0.21 -2.16 -15.65
N LYS A 139 1.04 -1.41 -16.37
CA LYS A 139 1.71 -1.93 -17.56
C LYS A 139 2.66 -3.03 -17.14
N THR A 140 2.68 -4.09 -17.92
CA THR A 140 3.64 -5.16 -17.70
C THR A 140 5.02 -4.63 -18.05
N THR A 141 5.92 -4.66 -17.09
CA THR A 141 7.28 -4.26 -17.37
C THR A 141 8.06 -5.49 -17.74
N THR A 142 8.88 -5.35 -18.75
CA THR A 142 9.68 -6.44 -19.24
C THR A 142 11.01 -6.58 -18.51
N GLY A 143 11.15 -5.88 -17.43
CA GLY A 143 12.38 -5.82 -16.70
C GLY A 143 12.49 -6.71 -15.47
N PHE A 144 11.68 -7.69 -15.38
CA PHE A 144 11.73 -8.61 -14.25
C PHE A 144 12.50 -9.82 -14.55
#